data_90921d4d04e7ae0662a42c39614e4c52
#
_entry.id   90921d4d04e7ae0662a42c39614e4c52
#
_cell.length_a   1.000
_cell.length_b   1.000
_cell.length_c   1.000
_cell.angle_alpha   90.00
_cell.angle_beta   90.00
_cell.angle_gamma   90.00
#
_symmetry.space_group_name_H-M   'P 1'
#
loop_
_entity.id
_entity.type
_entity.pdbx_description
1 polymer ?
#
loop_
_entity_poly.entity_id
_entity_poly.type
_entity_poly.pdbx_seq_one_letter_code
_entity_poly.pdbx_strand_id
1 'polypeptide(L)'
;MIRLAALALAAALALGLVGCDTSSIVPGGSGDVMPNPAASQTGTTPSDGQDAAFQMHFIDVGQALSVLVECDGQFMLYDGGNVDDGSLVVSYLQKQGVEQLQYVFCSHAHEDHVGGLAAVMAKFPAGHAYSSVMEASTKCFNDFVKYTQQQGLQLEVPSVGTVWPLGSATVTLLGPVTQYSETNNTSLVLRIDYGNTSYLLTGDMEKTAETDLVNSGANLKADVLQVGHHGSSTSTSYVFLNAVLPEMGIISCGVNNKYGHPHEETLSILRDAGVDVYRTDLLGTITVSSDGQNYTVATEHFATDAELNPTDPAVSSTAQQAYIGNVNSKKFHLPSCANLPAEKNQILFSSYDEAVAAGYSPCSSCIK
;
A
#
# COMPACT_ATOMS: atom_id res chain seq x y z
N MET A 1 49.34 33.74 13.95
CA MET A 1 50.29 32.81 14.53
C MET A 1 49.64 31.44 14.48
N ILE A 2 49.76 30.71 13.38
CA ILE A 2 50.74 29.65 13.10
C ILE A 2 50.70 28.56 14.18
N ARG A 3 50.16 27.40 13.84
CA ARG A 3 50.85 26.14 13.57
C ARG A 3 49.96 25.02 13.05
N LEU A 4 50.27 24.57 11.84
CA LEU A 4 49.94 23.28 11.24
C LEU A 4 50.62 22.13 12.03
N ALA A 5 50.02 20.96 12.01
CA ALA A 5 50.74 19.70 12.05
C ALA A 5 49.93 18.63 11.28
N ALA A 6 50.51 18.17 10.20
CA ALA A 6 50.12 16.97 9.42
C ALA A 6 51.13 15.85 9.76
N LEU A 7 50.64 14.59 9.72
CA LEU A 7 51.45 13.36 9.50
C LEU A 7 50.43 12.27 9.15
N ALA A 8 50.32 11.75 7.91
CA ALA A 8 51.14 10.78 7.17
C ALA A 8 51.02 9.34 7.68
N LEU A 9 50.29 8.53 6.96
CA LEU A 9 50.57 7.41 6.04
C LEU A 9 51.29 6.17 6.67
N ALA A 10 50.62 4.98 6.59
CA ALA A 10 51.31 3.72 6.35
C ALA A 10 50.36 2.71 5.69
N ALA A 11 50.70 2.34 4.47
CA ALA A 11 50.12 1.20 3.72
C ALA A 11 50.90 -0.08 4.07
N ALA A 12 50.23 -1.20 4.12
CA ALA A 12 50.85 -2.52 4.09
C ALA A 12 50.13 -3.42 3.06
N LEU A 13 50.81 -3.64 1.92
CA LEU A 13 50.55 -4.72 0.97
C LEU A 13 51.00 -6.06 1.56
N ALA A 14 50.25 -7.11 1.39
CA ALA A 14 50.71 -8.48 1.40
C ALA A 14 50.15 -9.23 0.18
N LEU A 15 51.02 -9.51 -0.78
CA LEU A 15 50.83 -10.47 -1.87
C LEU A 15 51.04 -11.89 -1.34
N GLY A 16 50.20 -12.83 -1.81
CA GLY A 16 50.41 -14.26 -1.66
C GLY A 16 49.87 -14.99 -2.88
N LEU A 17 50.81 -15.62 -3.61
CA LEU A 17 50.68 -16.21 -4.95
C LEU A 17 50.16 -17.67 -4.93
N VAL A 18 49.37 -18.00 -5.96
CA VAL A 18 49.43 -19.13 -6.91
C VAL A 18 49.13 -20.56 -6.45
N GLY A 19 48.19 -21.17 -7.14
CA GLY A 19 48.01 -22.59 -7.34
C GLY A 19 47.05 -22.85 -8.51
N CYS A 20 47.65 -23.01 -9.72
CA CYS A 20 46.96 -23.59 -10.88
C CYS A 20 46.86 -25.10 -10.73
N ASP A 21 45.72 -25.69 -11.06
CA ASP A 21 45.70 -27.00 -11.66
C ASP A 21 44.62 -27.10 -12.79
N THR A 22 45.09 -27.57 -13.89
CA THR A 22 44.37 -27.77 -15.15
C THR A 22 43.90 -29.21 -15.22
N SER A 23 42.61 -29.44 -15.61
CA SER A 23 42.31 -30.49 -16.64
C SER A 23 40.82 -30.55 -17.01
N SER A 24 40.68 -30.46 -18.30
CA SER A 24 39.84 -31.17 -19.26
C SER A 24 38.39 -30.77 -19.46
N ILE A 25 38.20 -30.31 -20.69
CA ILE A 25 37.02 -30.01 -21.48
C ILE A 25 36.28 -31.30 -21.82
N VAL A 26 34.93 -31.34 -21.78
CA VAL A 26 34.02 -31.92 -22.79
C VAL A 26 32.67 -31.21 -22.77
N PRO A 27 32.05 -30.89 -23.92
CA PRO A 27 30.81 -30.12 -24.03
C PRO A 27 29.58 -31.01 -24.12
N GLY A 28 28.48 -30.57 -23.52
CA GLY A 28 27.18 -31.21 -23.68
C GLY A 28 26.07 -30.30 -23.15
N GLY A 29 25.30 -29.74 -24.09
CA GLY A 29 24.22 -28.81 -23.76
C GLY A 29 22.98 -29.50 -23.20
N SER A 30 22.31 -28.80 -22.35
CA SER A 30 20.86 -28.75 -22.19
C SER A 30 20.55 -27.57 -21.26
N GLY A 31 19.71 -26.69 -21.71
CA GLY A 31 19.32 -25.52 -20.95
C GLY A 31 18.45 -25.93 -19.77
N ASP A 32 18.99 -25.80 -18.59
CA ASP A 32 18.20 -25.84 -17.36
C ASP A 32 17.79 -24.41 -17.03
N VAL A 33 16.50 -24.16 -17.21
CA VAL A 33 15.80 -23.00 -16.65
C VAL A 33 15.88 -23.16 -15.14
N MET A 34 16.61 -22.28 -14.47
CA MET A 34 16.62 -22.20 -13.02
C MET A 34 15.20 -21.81 -12.56
N PRO A 35 14.56 -22.58 -11.67
CA PRO A 35 13.34 -22.12 -11.05
C PRO A 35 13.67 -20.92 -10.14
N ASN A 36 12.88 -19.88 -10.30
CA ASN A 36 12.80 -18.77 -9.36
C ASN A 36 12.55 -19.35 -7.96
N PRO A 37 13.27 -18.94 -6.91
CA PRO A 37 12.94 -19.41 -5.58
C PRO A 37 11.58 -18.84 -5.19
N ALA A 38 10.55 -19.69 -5.30
CA ALA A 38 9.27 -19.43 -4.69
C ALA A 38 9.49 -19.09 -3.20
N ALA A 39 8.98 -17.97 -2.77
CA ALA A 39 8.95 -17.61 -1.36
C ALA A 39 8.32 -18.77 -0.60
N SER A 40 9.10 -19.42 0.24
CA SER A 40 8.67 -20.58 1.01
C SER A 40 7.71 -20.08 2.07
N GLN A 41 6.42 -20.26 1.84
CA GLN A 41 5.43 -20.15 2.90
C GLN A 41 5.66 -21.29 3.89
N THR A 42 6.54 -21.09 4.84
CA THR A 42 6.57 -21.94 6.01
C THR A 42 5.40 -21.56 6.89
N GLY A 43 4.35 -22.38 6.84
CA GLY A 43 3.31 -22.37 7.86
C GLY A 43 3.94 -22.62 9.23
N THR A 44 4.39 -21.57 9.88
CA THR A 44 4.76 -21.59 11.28
C THR A 44 3.49 -21.35 12.08
N THR A 45 3.14 -22.34 12.91
CA THR A 45 2.29 -22.15 14.09
C THR A 45 2.67 -20.84 14.77
N PRO A 46 1.69 -20.03 15.25
CA PRO A 46 2.01 -18.78 15.93
C PRO A 46 2.94 -19.05 17.10
N SER A 47 4.21 -18.76 16.97
CA SER A 47 5.03 -18.43 18.12
C SER A 47 4.59 -17.01 18.54
N ASP A 48 4.29 -16.83 19.80
CA ASP A 48 3.94 -15.53 20.39
C ASP A 48 4.86 -14.44 19.83
N GLY A 49 4.36 -13.70 18.83
CA GLY A 49 5.11 -12.65 18.14
C GLY A 49 5.10 -11.34 18.94
N GLN A 50 5.51 -11.41 20.20
CA GLN A 50 5.48 -10.28 21.13
C GLN A 50 6.75 -9.43 21.14
N ASP A 51 7.70 -9.65 20.22
CA ASP A 51 9.00 -8.95 20.23
C ASP A 51 9.37 -8.23 18.93
N ALA A 52 8.47 -8.08 17.97
CA ALA A 52 8.78 -7.24 16.80
C ALA A 52 8.62 -5.76 17.19
N ALA A 53 9.71 -4.98 17.02
CA ALA A 53 9.70 -3.56 17.35
C ALA A 53 8.76 -2.72 16.46
N PHE A 54 8.30 -3.26 15.32
CA PHE A 54 7.31 -2.66 14.42
C PHE A 54 6.26 -3.67 14.00
N GLN A 55 4.99 -3.29 14.15
CA GLN A 55 3.84 -4.07 13.67
C GLN A 55 2.79 -3.15 13.05
N MET A 56 2.15 -3.64 11.98
CA MET A 56 1.02 -2.99 11.34
C MET A 56 -0.13 -4.00 11.21
N HIS A 57 -1.27 -3.69 11.81
CA HIS A 57 -2.43 -4.56 11.88
C HIS A 57 -3.56 -4.00 11.02
N PHE A 58 -3.90 -4.68 9.94
CA PHE A 58 -5.11 -4.42 9.16
C PHE A 58 -6.25 -5.19 9.81
N ILE A 59 -6.99 -4.50 10.66
CA ILE A 59 -8.05 -5.12 11.49
C ILE A 59 -9.21 -5.51 10.57
N ASP A 60 -9.73 -6.75 10.71
CA ASP A 60 -10.94 -7.16 10.00
C ASP A 60 -12.17 -6.46 10.62
N VAL A 61 -12.55 -5.37 9.98
CA VAL A 61 -13.75 -4.57 10.26
C VAL A 61 -14.80 -4.72 9.16
N GLY A 62 -14.75 -5.84 8.40
CA GLY A 62 -15.63 -6.05 7.26
C GLY A 62 -15.39 -5.05 6.13
N GLN A 63 -16.48 -4.49 5.56
CA GLN A 63 -16.38 -3.51 4.46
C GLN A 63 -16.07 -2.11 4.99
N ALA A 64 -14.84 -1.92 5.45
CA ALA A 64 -14.34 -0.71 6.09
C ALA A 64 -12.82 -0.77 6.24
N LEU A 65 -12.21 0.27 6.79
CA LEU A 65 -10.77 0.32 7.06
C LEU A 65 -10.46 0.68 8.52
N SER A 66 -9.55 -0.07 9.12
CA SER A 66 -8.93 0.30 10.40
C SER A 66 -7.54 -0.33 10.49
N VAL A 67 -6.51 0.50 10.66
CA VAL A 67 -5.12 0.05 10.72
C VAL A 67 -4.46 0.56 11.99
N LEU A 68 -4.04 -0.38 12.86
CA LEU A 68 -3.21 -0.07 14.02
C LEU A 68 -1.74 -0.21 13.62
N VAL A 69 -0.92 0.77 13.94
CA VAL A 69 0.54 0.71 13.80
C VAL A 69 1.17 0.83 15.17
N GLU A 70 2.05 -0.12 15.49
CA GLU A 70 2.89 -0.11 16.68
C GLU A 70 4.35 0.02 16.28
N CYS A 71 5.09 0.87 16.98
CA CYS A 71 6.54 0.92 16.91
C CYS A 71 7.13 1.28 18.27
N ASP A 72 7.99 0.41 18.81
CA ASP A 72 8.66 0.58 20.10
C ASP A 72 7.70 0.90 21.25
N GLY A 73 6.51 0.27 21.25
CA GLY A 73 5.47 0.48 22.25
C GLY A 73 4.71 1.80 22.12
N GLN A 74 4.88 2.52 21.00
CA GLN A 74 4.06 3.67 20.62
C GLN A 74 3.05 3.25 19.55
N PHE A 75 1.84 3.78 19.66
CA PHE A 75 0.73 3.36 18.82
C PHE A 75 0.13 4.52 18.05
N MET A 76 -0.23 4.29 16.80
CA MET A 76 -1.11 5.14 16.01
C MET A 76 -2.24 4.34 15.40
N LEU A 77 -3.40 4.95 15.25
CA LEU A 77 -4.55 4.37 14.56
C LEU A 77 -4.86 5.20 13.30
N TYR A 78 -5.02 4.52 12.19
CA TYR A 78 -5.46 5.09 10.91
C TYR A 78 -6.81 4.48 10.57
N ASP A 79 -7.87 5.28 10.64
CA ASP A 79 -9.29 4.92 10.51
C ASP A 79 -9.81 3.97 11.60
N GLY A 80 -11.11 3.89 11.73
CA GLY A 80 -11.78 3.17 12.82
C GLY A 80 -12.89 2.23 12.39
N GLY A 81 -13.04 1.96 11.08
CA GLY A 81 -14.16 1.19 10.56
C GLY A 81 -15.49 1.95 10.59
N ASN A 82 -16.60 1.22 10.44
CA ASN A 82 -17.96 1.76 10.55
C ASN A 82 -18.31 2.10 12.01
N VAL A 83 -19.43 2.75 12.21
CA VAL A 83 -19.93 3.05 13.58
C VAL A 83 -20.11 1.79 14.41
N ASP A 84 -20.64 0.72 13.80
CA ASP A 84 -20.89 -0.55 14.50
C ASP A 84 -19.59 -1.31 14.82
N ASP A 85 -18.49 -1.03 14.14
CA ASP A 85 -17.18 -1.65 14.37
C ASP A 85 -16.43 -1.04 15.58
N GLY A 86 -16.86 0.10 16.10
CA GLY A 86 -16.18 0.82 17.16
C GLY A 86 -15.88 -0.03 18.40
N SER A 87 -16.79 -0.94 18.79
CA SER A 87 -16.56 -1.84 19.92
C SER A 87 -15.53 -2.93 19.61
N LEU A 88 -15.50 -3.43 18.38
CA LEU A 88 -14.52 -4.40 17.89
C LEU A 88 -13.14 -3.77 17.89
N VAL A 89 -12.99 -2.59 17.29
CA VAL A 89 -11.71 -1.86 17.23
C VAL A 89 -11.20 -1.57 18.64
N VAL A 90 -12.04 -1.06 19.55
CA VAL A 90 -11.66 -0.84 20.95
C VAL A 90 -11.18 -2.13 21.62
N SER A 91 -11.89 -3.24 21.42
CA SER A 91 -11.49 -4.54 21.99
C SER A 91 -10.18 -5.05 21.42
N TYR A 92 -9.96 -4.85 20.12
CA TYR A 92 -8.72 -5.21 19.46
C TYR A 92 -7.53 -4.41 20.00
N LEU A 93 -7.66 -3.09 20.09
CA LEU A 93 -6.65 -2.21 20.66
C LEU A 93 -6.30 -2.60 22.12
N GLN A 94 -7.32 -2.94 22.93
CA GLN A 94 -7.08 -3.43 24.29
C GLN A 94 -6.29 -4.74 24.31
N LYS A 95 -6.60 -5.68 23.40
CA LYS A 95 -5.89 -6.95 23.26
C LYS A 95 -4.42 -6.75 22.86
N GLN A 96 -4.14 -5.73 22.05
CA GLN A 96 -2.77 -5.33 21.67
C GLN A 96 -2.06 -4.51 22.75
N GLY A 97 -2.67 -4.31 23.92
CA GLY A 97 -2.02 -3.61 25.03
C GLY A 97 -1.96 -2.08 24.86
N VAL A 98 -2.77 -1.51 23.94
CA VAL A 98 -2.81 -0.06 23.76
C VAL A 98 -3.33 0.61 25.01
N GLU A 99 -2.51 1.44 25.64
CA GLU A 99 -2.89 2.30 26.77
C GLU A 99 -3.18 3.74 26.30
N GLN A 100 -2.46 4.19 25.26
CA GLN A 100 -2.57 5.51 24.66
C GLN A 100 -2.26 5.42 23.17
N LEU A 101 -2.91 6.24 22.36
CA LEU A 101 -2.58 6.46 20.96
C LEU A 101 -1.78 7.74 20.82
N GLN A 102 -0.56 7.67 20.25
CA GLN A 102 0.22 8.86 19.96
C GLN A 102 -0.49 9.72 18.92
N TYR A 103 -1.04 9.06 17.89
CA TYR A 103 -1.76 9.71 16.81
C TYR A 103 -3.02 8.93 16.45
N VAL A 104 -4.10 9.66 16.13
CA VAL A 104 -5.31 9.12 15.49
C VAL A 104 -5.53 9.88 14.20
N PHE A 105 -5.57 9.14 13.09
CA PHE A 105 -5.81 9.68 11.77
C PHE A 105 -7.19 9.23 11.26
N CYS A 106 -7.99 10.17 10.79
CA CYS A 106 -9.14 9.91 9.95
C CYS A 106 -8.73 10.23 8.51
N SER A 107 -8.60 9.20 7.67
CA SER A 107 -8.18 9.37 6.28
C SER A 107 -9.09 10.34 5.54
N HIS A 108 -10.39 10.10 5.60
CA HIS A 108 -11.45 10.95 5.06
C HIS A 108 -12.78 10.74 5.81
N ALA A 109 -13.81 11.54 5.47
CA ALA A 109 -15.00 11.67 6.30
C ALA A 109 -16.15 10.66 6.00
N HIS A 110 -15.89 9.56 5.24
CA HIS A 110 -16.88 8.49 5.07
C HIS A 110 -17.00 7.62 6.33
N GLU A 111 -18.20 7.05 6.52
CA GLU A 111 -18.55 6.31 7.73
C GLU A 111 -17.66 5.09 7.96
N ASP A 112 -17.35 4.35 6.92
CA ASP A 112 -16.51 3.14 6.93
C ASP A 112 -15.02 3.40 7.25
N HIS A 113 -14.67 4.67 7.54
CA HIS A 113 -13.35 5.12 8.00
C HIS A 113 -13.43 5.85 9.34
N VAL A 114 -14.33 6.85 9.45
CA VAL A 114 -14.43 7.67 10.66
C VAL A 114 -15.33 7.05 11.71
N GLY A 115 -16.19 6.10 11.35
CA GLY A 115 -17.32 5.65 12.17
C GLY A 115 -16.94 5.19 13.56
N GLY A 116 -15.97 4.30 13.69
CA GLY A 116 -15.53 3.74 14.97
C GLY A 116 -14.61 4.65 15.78
N LEU A 117 -14.04 5.72 15.16
CA LEU A 117 -13.09 6.60 15.84
C LEU A 117 -13.67 7.29 17.07
N ALA A 118 -14.97 7.58 17.08
CA ALA A 118 -15.64 8.16 18.26
C ALA A 118 -15.56 7.23 19.49
N ALA A 119 -15.73 5.91 19.31
CA ALA A 119 -15.60 4.93 20.36
C ALA A 119 -14.15 4.79 20.84
N VAL A 120 -13.19 4.82 19.92
CA VAL A 120 -11.76 4.81 20.24
C VAL A 120 -11.39 6.04 21.08
N MET A 121 -11.75 7.25 20.64
CA MET A 121 -11.49 8.49 21.35
C MET A 121 -12.21 8.57 22.71
N ALA A 122 -13.35 7.91 22.86
CA ALA A 122 -14.04 7.80 24.14
C ALA A 122 -13.30 6.89 25.14
N LYS A 123 -12.48 5.97 24.65
CA LYS A 123 -11.85 4.90 25.44
C LYS A 123 -10.36 5.14 25.72
N PHE A 124 -9.61 5.60 24.73
CA PHE A 124 -8.16 5.74 24.81
C PHE A 124 -7.74 7.20 24.82
N PRO A 125 -6.82 7.62 25.72
CA PRO A 125 -6.14 8.89 25.56
C PRO A 125 -5.43 8.95 24.20
N ALA A 126 -5.52 10.12 23.53
CA ALA A 126 -4.78 10.39 22.33
C ALA A 126 -3.84 11.59 22.50
N GLY A 127 -2.69 11.56 21.84
CA GLY A 127 -1.78 12.71 21.80
C GLY A 127 -2.26 13.76 20.81
N HIS A 128 -2.64 13.33 19.61
CA HIS A 128 -3.12 14.18 18.52
C HIS A 128 -4.21 13.46 17.71
N ALA A 129 -5.10 14.24 17.11
CA ALA A 129 -6.14 13.75 16.21
C ALA A 129 -6.10 14.55 14.90
N TYR A 130 -5.97 13.84 13.78
CA TYR A 130 -5.86 14.40 12.45
C TYR A 130 -7.01 13.95 11.56
N SER A 131 -7.41 14.81 10.63
CA SER A 131 -8.38 14.49 9.58
C SER A 131 -8.05 15.26 8.31
N SER A 132 -8.55 14.80 7.18
CA SER A 132 -8.43 15.51 5.90
C SER A 132 -9.28 16.79 5.83
N VAL A 133 -10.30 16.91 6.69
CA VAL A 133 -11.21 18.05 6.77
C VAL A 133 -11.52 18.43 8.21
N MET A 134 -11.87 19.68 8.45
CA MET A 134 -12.26 20.17 9.78
C MET A 134 -13.74 19.90 10.09
N GLU A 135 -14.57 19.78 9.08
CA GLU A 135 -16.03 19.67 9.21
C GLU A 135 -16.59 18.69 8.18
N ALA A 136 -17.55 17.88 8.59
CA ALA A 136 -18.41 17.09 7.73
C ALA A 136 -19.83 17.04 8.32
N SER A 137 -20.82 16.79 7.46
CA SER A 137 -22.25 16.82 7.89
C SER A 137 -22.71 15.52 8.57
N THR A 138 -21.90 14.46 8.56
CA THR A 138 -22.27 13.16 9.11
C THR A 138 -22.23 13.15 10.64
N LYS A 139 -23.11 12.37 11.24
CA LYS A 139 -23.14 12.22 12.70
C LYS A 139 -21.86 11.59 13.24
N CYS A 140 -21.35 10.55 12.56
CA CYS A 140 -20.12 9.84 12.96
C CYS A 140 -18.90 10.77 12.99
N PHE A 141 -18.73 11.63 12.01
CA PHE A 141 -17.67 12.64 12.00
C PHE A 141 -17.83 13.65 13.16
N ASN A 142 -19.05 14.14 13.36
CA ASN A 142 -19.31 15.07 14.46
C ASN A 142 -19.10 14.42 15.84
N ASP A 143 -19.41 13.14 15.99
CA ASP A 143 -19.12 12.41 17.22
C ASP A 143 -17.60 12.23 17.42
N PHE A 144 -16.84 11.94 16.37
CA PHE A 144 -15.36 11.90 16.42
C PHE A 144 -14.79 13.25 16.89
N VAL A 145 -15.21 14.37 16.29
CA VAL A 145 -14.81 15.74 16.71
C VAL A 145 -15.17 15.98 18.18
N LYS A 146 -16.39 15.61 18.59
CA LYS A 146 -16.85 15.79 19.95
C LYS A 146 -15.97 15.06 20.97
N TYR A 147 -15.64 13.78 20.73
CA TYR A 147 -14.81 13.02 21.67
C TYR A 147 -13.35 13.47 21.65
N THR A 148 -12.84 13.95 20.52
CA THR A 148 -11.55 14.63 20.43
C THR A 148 -11.52 15.86 21.34
N GLN A 149 -12.53 16.71 21.26
CA GLN A 149 -12.66 17.92 22.11
C GLN A 149 -12.84 17.58 23.60
N GLN A 150 -13.50 16.49 23.94
CA GLN A 150 -13.65 16.04 25.32
C GLN A 150 -12.32 15.66 25.98
N GLN A 151 -11.32 15.27 25.19
CA GLN A 151 -9.96 15.06 25.66
C GLN A 151 -9.13 16.36 25.75
N GLY A 152 -9.72 17.52 25.42
CA GLY A 152 -9.02 18.81 25.38
C GLY A 152 -8.18 18.99 24.10
N LEU A 153 -8.32 18.09 23.12
CA LEU A 153 -7.66 18.16 21.82
C LEU A 153 -8.50 18.96 20.82
N GLN A 154 -7.84 19.43 19.78
CA GLN A 154 -8.50 19.94 18.59
C GLN A 154 -8.20 18.99 17.43
N LEU A 155 -9.18 18.80 16.55
CA LEU A 155 -8.95 18.12 15.30
C LEU A 155 -8.06 19.01 14.41
N GLU A 156 -7.04 18.42 13.80
CA GLU A 156 -6.08 19.14 12.97
C GLU A 156 -6.13 18.63 11.51
N VAL A 157 -6.00 19.55 10.54
CA VAL A 157 -5.78 19.20 9.13
C VAL A 157 -4.30 19.43 8.84
N PRO A 158 -3.51 18.36 8.68
CA PRO A 158 -2.07 18.49 8.51
C PRO A 158 -1.72 18.92 7.09
N SER A 159 -0.56 19.57 6.92
CA SER A 159 -0.04 19.96 5.61
C SER A 159 0.81 18.84 5.01
N VAL A 160 0.75 18.67 3.69
CA VAL A 160 1.63 17.74 2.97
C VAL A 160 3.10 18.01 3.30
N GLY A 161 3.86 16.94 3.51
CA GLY A 161 5.25 17.00 3.97
C GLY A 161 5.42 17.06 5.48
N THR A 162 4.31 17.09 6.26
CA THR A 162 4.43 16.91 7.73
C THR A 162 4.97 15.54 8.05
N VAL A 163 5.88 15.50 9.02
CA VAL A 163 6.56 14.28 9.47
C VAL A 163 6.33 14.10 10.97
N TRP A 164 5.96 12.90 11.37
CA TRP A 164 5.76 12.51 12.77
C TRP A 164 6.65 11.31 13.14
N PRO A 165 7.31 11.32 14.28
CA PRO A 165 7.97 10.13 14.82
C PRO A 165 6.93 9.19 15.44
N LEU A 166 7.11 7.89 15.24
CA LEU A 166 6.39 6.84 15.97
C LEU A 166 7.41 5.80 16.42
N GLY A 167 7.89 5.90 17.66
CA GLY A 167 9.08 5.17 18.08
C GLY A 167 10.27 5.48 17.17
N SER A 168 10.90 4.46 16.63
CA SER A 168 11.98 4.56 15.63
C SER A 168 11.46 4.63 14.18
N ALA A 169 10.15 4.50 13.97
CA ALA A 169 9.56 4.70 12.65
C ALA A 169 9.28 6.19 12.37
N THR A 170 9.16 6.52 11.09
CA THR A 170 8.82 7.85 10.60
C THR A 170 7.54 7.79 9.79
N VAL A 171 6.56 8.62 10.12
CA VAL A 171 5.30 8.76 9.37
C VAL A 171 5.32 10.08 8.62
N THR A 172 5.11 10.05 7.31
CA THR A 172 5.15 11.23 6.44
C THR A 172 3.82 11.38 5.69
N LEU A 173 3.20 12.56 5.74
CA LEU A 173 2.02 12.88 4.93
C LEU A 173 2.43 13.22 3.50
N LEU A 174 1.97 12.43 2.54
CA LEU A 174 2.24 12.62 1.12
C LEU A 174 1.07 13.27 0.36
N GLY A 175 -0.17 13.06 0.81
CA GLY A 175 -1.38 13.58 0.18
C GLY A 175 -2.50 13.86 1.20
N PRO A 176 -3.54 14.58 0.77
CA PRO A 176 -3.83 15.04 -0.59
C PRO A 176 -2.97 16.24 -1.01
N VAL A 177 -2.48 16.25 -2.25
CA VAL A 177 -1.59 17.32 -2.76
C VAL A 177 -2.33 18.59 -3.23
N THR A 178 -3.63 18.50 -3.34
CA THR A 178 -4.53 19.62 -3.68
C THR A 178 -5.88 19.44 -2.98
N GLN A 179 -6.78 20.38 -3.16
CA GLN A 179 -8.15 20.28 -2.64
C GLN A 179 -9.05 19.54 -3.64
N TYR A 180 -9.86 18.63 -3.13
CA TYR A 180 -10.83 17.86 -3.91
C TYR A 180 -12.25 18.07 -3.40
N SER A 181 -13.23 18.01 -4.31
CA SER A 181 -14.66 18.00 -3.96
C SER A 181 -15.16 16.59 -3.60
N GLU A 182 -14.55 15.57 -4.20
CA GLU A 182 -14.85 14.16 -3.94
C GLU A 182 -14.18 13.72 -2.63
N THR A 183 -14.98 13.24 -1.71
CA THR A 183 -14.54 12.92 -0.34
C THR A 183 -13.41 11.89 -0.32
N ASN A 184 -13.48 10.84 -1.16
CA ASN A 184 -12.42 9.82 -1.26
C ASN A 184 -11.06 10.45 -1.61
N ASN A 185 -11.05 11.40 -2.53
CA ASN A 185 -9.82 12.06 -2.97
C ASN A 185 -9.21 12.99 -1.91
N THR A 186 -9.93 13.26 -0.82
CA THR A 186 -9.37 13.99 0.33
C THR A 186 -8.55 13.11 1.26
N SER A 187 -8.46 11.79 1.02
CA SER A 187 -7.77 10.83 1.88
C SER A 187 -6.35 11.27 2.23
N LEU A 188 -6.04 11.26 3.53
CA LEU A 188 -4.67 11.45 4.02
C LEU A 188 -3.81 10.25 3.58
N VAL A 189 -2.85 10.49 2.71
CA VAL A 189 -1.92 9.46 2.26
C VAL A 189 -0.69 9.47 3.12
N LEU A 190 -0.46 8.40 3.88
CA LEU A 190 0.65 8.27 4.82
C LEU A 190 1.68 7.27 4.30
N ARG A 191 2.93 7.70 4.24
CA ARG A 191 4.08 6.83 4.10
C ARG A 191 4.69 6.59 5.47
N ILE A 192 5.00 5.33 5.78
CA ILE A 192 5.65 4.93 7.03
C ILE A 192 6.95 4.24 6.66
N ASP A 193 8.05 4.71 7.24
CA ASP A 193 9.38 4.13 7.04
C ASP A 193 9.90 3.59 8.37
N TYR A 194 10.33 2.31 8.39
CA TYR A 194 10.97 1.66 9.52
C TYR A 194 12.19 0.87 9.07
N GLY A 195 13.38 1.36 9.39
CA GLY A 195 14.63 0.80 8.87
C GLY A 195 14.67 0.83 7.35
N ASN A 196 14.76 -0.33 6.71
CA ASN A 196 14.72 -0.50 5.26
C ASN A 196 13.35 -0.93 4.75
N THR A 197 12.33 -1.05 5.61
CA THR A 197 10.96 -1.42 5.21
C THR A 197 10.07 -0.18 5.14
N SER A 198 9.12 -0.19 4.20
CA SER A 198 8.28 0.97 3.90
C SER A 198 6.84 0.56 3.58
N TYR A 199 5.90 1.38 4.03
CA TYR A 199 4.46 1.10 3.98
C TYR A 199 3.73 2.34 3.47
N LEU A 200 2.69 2.15 2.66
CA LEU A 200 1.87 3.23 2.13
C LEU A 200 0.39 2.99 2.43
N LEU A 201 -0.21 3.89 3.21
CA LEU A 201 -1.64 3.93 3.48
C LEU A 201 -2.27 5.01 2.60
N THR A 202 -3.31 4.67 1.86
CA THR A 202 -3.92 5.53 0.83
C THR A 202 -5.36 5.91 1.14
N GLY A 203 -5.98 5.28 2.15
CA GLY A 203 -7.42 5.38 2.37
C GLY A 203 -8.18 4.97 1.12
N ASP A 204 -9.10 5.83 0.70
CA ASP A 204 -9.91 5.62 -0.49
C ASP A 204 -9.54 6.53 -1.66
N MET A 205 -8.31 7.04 -1.66
CA MET A 205 -7.79 7.86 -2.76
C MET A 205 -8.08 7.23 -4.11
N GLU A 206 -8.68 7.99 -5.03
CA GLU A 206 -9.05 7.54 -6.37
C GLU A 206 -8.08 8.06 -7.43
N LYS A 207 -8.20 7.55 -8.66
CA LYS A 207 -7.29 7.77 -9.80
C LYS A 207 -6.92 9.23 -10.07
N THR A 208 -7.84 10.17 -9.79
CA THR A 208 -7.56 11.61 -9.95
C THR A 208 -6.50 12.06 -8.97
N ALA A 209 -6.68 11.77 -7.68
CA ALA A 209 -5.72 12.13 -6.64
C ALA A 209 -4.43 11.30 -6.73
N GLU A 210 -4.52 10.02 -7.15
CA GLU A 210 -3.33 9.20 -7.46
C GLU A 210 -2.46 9.87 -8.53
N THR A 211 -3.08 10.34 -9.62
CA THR A 211 -2.37 11.00 -10.72
C THR A 211 -1.69 12.29 -10.25
N ASP A 212 -2.39 13.09 -9.46
CA ASP A 212 -1.83 14.33 -8.92
C ASP A 212 -0.68 14.03 -7.94
N LEU A 213 -0.83 12.99 -7.12
CA LEU A 213 0.21 12.56 -6.18
C LEU A 213 1.47 12.05 -6.90
N VAL A 214 1.33 11.25 -7.96
CA VAL A 214 2.46 10.83 -8.81
C VAL A 214 3.13 12.04 -9.46
N ASN A 215 2.35 12.98 -10.00
CA ASN A 215 2.86 14.18 -10.64
C ASN A 215 3.54 15.15 -9.64
N SER A 216 3.25 15.05 -8.36
CA SER A 216 3.91 15.87 -7.33
C SER A 216 5.39 15.54 -7.16
N GLY A 217 5.84 14.37 -7.60
CA GLY A 217 7.20 13.88 -7.45
C GLY A 217 7.51 13.39 -6.02
N ALA A 218 6.49 13.14 -5.20
CA ALA A 218 6.66 12.53 -3.88
C ALA A 218 7.29 11.14 -3.99
N ASN A 219 8.06 10.73 -2.98
CA ASN A 219 8.58 9.37 -2.89
C ASN A 219 7.45 8.41 -2.50
N LEU A 220 6.88 7.71 -3.48
CA LEU A 220 5.76 6.77 -3.31
C LEU A 220 6.21 5.32 -3.13
N LYS A 221 7.49 5.00 -3.45
CA LYS A 221 7.97 3.62 -3.39
C LYS A 221 7.76 3.04 -1.99
N ALA A 222 7.06 1.90 -1.91
CA ALA A 222 6.77 1.22 -0.65
C ALA A 222 6.72 -0.30 -0.86
N ASP A 223 7.16 -1.06 0.14
CA ASP A 223 7.17 -2.52 0.08
C ASP A 223 5.76 -3.09 0.29
N VAL A 224 4.98 -2.44 1.15
CA VAL A 224 3.59 -2.83 1.46
C VAL A 224 2.64 -1.67 1.14
N LEU A 225 1.62 -1.96 0.35
CA LEU A 225 0.57 -1.02 -0.04
C LEU A 225 -0.78 -1.41 0.58
N GLN A 226 -1.42 -0.50 1.32
CA GLN A 226 -2.87 -0.58 1.50
C GLN A 226 -3.51 -0.25 0.17
N VAL A 227 -4.14 -1.23 -0.46
CA VAL A 227 -4.83 -1.10 -1.74
C VAL A 227 -6.04 -0.18 -1.57
N GLY A 228 -6.09 0.88 -2.35
CA GLY A 228 -7.06 1.96 -2.18
C GLY A 228 -8.52 1.51 -2.32
N HIS A 229 -9.39 2.16 -1.54
CA HIS A 229 -10.84 2.07 -1.65
C HIS A 229 -11.36 0.62 -1.64
N HIS A 230 -10.86 -0.18 -0.69
CA HIS A 230 -11.24 -1.58 -0.48
C HIS A 230 -11.09 -2.47 -1.73
N GLY A 231 -10.18 -2.11 -2.65
CA GLY A 231 -10.03 -2.80 -3.93
C GLY A 231 -11.03 -2.37 -5.01
N SER A 232 -11.62 -1.17 -4.90
CA SER A 232 -12.45 -0.58 -5.96
C SER A 232 -11.67 -0.36 -7.24
N SER A 233 -12.34 -0.56 -8.39
CA SER A 233 -11.78 -0.22 -9.70
C SER A 233 -11.59 1.29 -9.95
N THR A 234 -12.06 2.15 -9.03
CA THR A 234 -11.81 3.60 -9.09
C THR A 234 -10.43 4.00 -8.57
N SER A 235 -9.73 3.07 -7.90
CA SER A 235 -8.45 3.28 -7.25
C SER A 235 -7.37 2.32 -7.77
N THR A 236 -6.15 2.45 -7.27
CA THR A 236 -5.00 1.59 -7.56
C THR A 236 -4.74 1.45 -9.06
N SER A 237 -4.61 2.62 -9.73
CA SER A 237 -4.30 2.67 -11.16
C SER A 237 -2.90 2.13 -11.46
N TYR A 238 -2.68 1.66 -12.69
CA TYR A 238 -1.35 1.25 -13.16
C TYR A 238 -0.29 2.33 -12.97
N VAL A 239 -0.64 3.59 -13.24
CA VAL A 239 0.28 4.73 -13.09
C VAL A 239 0.73 4.87 -11.64
N PHE A 240 -0.21 4.76 -10.71
CA PHE A 240 0.07 4.82 -9.28
C PHE A 240 0.86 3.59 -8.81
N LEU A 241 0.41 2.39 -9.19
CA LEU A 241 1.06 1.14 -8.79
C LEU A 241 2.52 1.08 -9.28
N ASN A 242 2.79 1.53 -10.51
CA ASN A 242 4.15 1.63 -11.05
C ASN A 242 5.03 2.67 -10.35
N ALA A 243 4.44 3.67 -9.68
CA ALA A 243 5.20 4.62 -8.88
C ALA A 243 5.48 4.08 -7.46
N VAL A 244 4.57 3.23 -6.94
CA VAL A 244 4.73 2.60 -5.61
C VAL A 244 5.64 1.38 -5.67
N LEU A 245 5.49 0.51 -6.68
CA LEU A 245 6.22 -0.75 -6.86
C LEU A 245 6.17 -1.65 -5.61
N PRO A 246 4.99 -1.95 -5.08
CA PRO A 246 4.90 -2.74 -3.86
C PRO A 246 5.17 -4.22 -4.15
N GLU A 247 5.77 -4.92 -3.17
CA GLU A 247 5.83 -6.38 -3.18
C GLU A 247 4.51 -6.99 -2.70
N MET A 248 3.82 -6.29 -1.77
CA MET A 248 2.59 -6.73 -1.14
C MET A 248 1.49 -5.68 -1.22
N GLY A 249 0.27 -6.13 -1.56
CA GLY A 249 -0.95 -5.34 -1.51
C GLY A 249 -1.95 -5.90 -0.51
N ILE A 250 -2.40 -5.09 0.44
CA ILE A 250 -3.39 -5.50 1.44
C ILE A 250 -4.72 -4.80 1.16
N ILE A 251 -5.78 -5.59 1.02
CA ILE A 251 -7.15 -5.15 0.74
C ILE A 251 -7.99 -5.35 1.99
N SER A 252 -8.44 -4.28 2.63
CA SER A 252 -9.46 -4.34 3.67
C SER A 252 -10.84 -4.31 3.03
N CYS A 253 -11.55 -5.42 3.06
CA CYS A 253 -12.88 -5.57 2.46
C CYS A 253 -13.70 -6.61 3.21
N GLY A 254 -15.02 -6.56 3.08
CA GLY A 254 -15.94 -7.44 3.78
C GLY A 254 -16.43 -8.61 2.92
N VAL A 255 -16.69 -9.74 3.57
CA VAL A 255 -17.31 -10.91 2.93
C VAL A 255 -18.67 -10.55 2.33
N ASN A 256 -18.90 -10.93 1.08
CA ASN A 256 -20.18 -10.70 0.37
C ASN A 256 -20.63 -9.23 0.40
N ASN A 257 -19.70 -8.28 0.37
CA ASN A 257 -20.01 -6.86 0.39
C ASN A 257 -20.86 -6.45 -0.83
N LYS A 258 -21.74 -5.49 -0.63
CA LYS A 258 -22.71 -5.03 -1.65
C LYS A 258 -22.05 -4.30 -2.84
N TYR A 259 -20.80 -3.92 -2.73
CA TYR A 259 -20.06 -3.20 -3.76
C TYR A 259 -19.34 -4.13 -4.73
N GLY A 260 -19.20 -5.42 -4.37
CA GLY A 260 -18.43 -6.40 -5.15
C GLY A 260 -16.92 -6.21 -5.04
N HIS A 261 -16.44 -5.54 -3.98
CA HIS A 261 -15.01 -5.37 -3.72
C HIS A 261 -14.36 -6.64 -3.17
N PRO A 262 -13.09 -6.92 -3.54
CA PRO A 262 -12.32 -6.20 -4.55
C PRO A 262 -12.83 -6.47 -5.96
N HIS A 263 -12.80 -5.45 -6.83
CA HIS A 263 -13.15 -5.61 -8.22
C HIS A 263 -12.07 -6.38 -8.99
N GLU A 264 -12.49 -7.16 -10.00
CA GLU A 264 -11.57 -7.94 -10.84
C GLU A 264 -10.54 -7.05 -11.54
N GLU A 265 -10.92 -5.84 -11.95
CA GLU A 265 -10.01 -4.88 -12.56
C GLU A 265 -8.83 -4.55 -11.64
N THR A 266 -9.08 -4.39 -10.34
CA THR A 266 -8.03 -4.10 -9.35
C THR A 266 -7.17 -5.35 -9.12
N LEU A 267 -7.78 -6.52 -8.97
CA LEU A 267 -7.06 -7.79 -8.81
C LEU A 267 -6.19 -8.10 -10.03
N SER A 268 -6.69 -7.82 -11.26
CA SER A 268 -5.92 -8.00 -12.48
C SER A 268 -4.69 -7.10 -12.53
N ILE A 269 -4.85 -5.82 -12.17
CA ILE A 269 -3.73 -4.86 -12.12
C ILE A 269 -2.64 -5.34 -11.13
N LEU A 270 -3.03 -5.83 -9.96
CA LEU A 270 -2.10 -6.35 -8.96
C LEU A 270 -1.39 -7.62 -9.44
N ARG A 271 -2.12 -8.55 -10.10
CA ARG A 271 -1.53 -9.76 -10.71
C ARG A 271 -0.50 -9.42 -11.78
N ASP A 272 -0.87 -8.51 -12.70
CA ASP A 272 -0.01 -8.10 -13.81
C ASP A 272 1.28 -7.43 -13.31
N ALA A 273 1.21 -6.77 -12.15
CA ALA A 273 2.36 -6.17 -11.49
C ALA A 273 3.16 -7.15 -10.62
N GLY A 274 2.70 -8.39 -10.45
CA GLY A 274 3.37 -9.40 -9.62
C GLY A 274 3.29 -9.09 -8.11
N VAL A 275 2.24 -8.40 -7.67
CA VAL A 275 2.02 -8.03 -6.27
C VAL A 275 1.35 -9.19 -5.53
N ASP A 276 1.91 -9.60 -4.40
CA ASP A 276 1.29 -10.56 -3.50
C ASP A 276 0.08 -9.94 -2.81
N VAL A 277 -1.10 -10.53 -2.97
CA VAL A 277 -2.37 -9.98 -2.48
C VAL A 277 -2.81 -10.65 -1.20
N TYR A 278 -3.15 -9.85 -0.19
CA TYR A 278 -3.77 -10.26 1.07
C TYR A 278 -5.12 -9.55 1.24
N ARG A 279 -6.15 -10.28 1.72
CA ARG A 279 -7.52 -9.76 1.83
C ARG A 279 -8.11 -10.09 3.20
N THR A 280 -8.67 -9.09 3.90
CA THR A 280 -9.25 -9.31 5.24
C THR A 280 -10.51 -10.18 5.20
N ASP A 281 -11.30 -10.14 4.13
CA ASP A 281 -12.51 -10.97 3.98
C ASP A 281 -12.23 -12.49 3.92
N LEU A 282 -11.00 -12.89 3.61
CA LEU A 282 -10.58 -14.29 3.52
C LEU A 282 -9.62 -14.68 4.64
N LEU A 283 -8.81 -13.74 5.12
CA LEU A 283 -7.70 -13.99 6.05
C LEU A 283 -7.99 -13.54 7.48
N GLY A 284 -9.10 -12.81 7.71
CA GLY A 284 -9.33 -12.12 8.97
C GLY A 284 -8.35 -10.94 9.14
N THR A 285 -8.01 -10.60 10.34
CA THR A 285 -7.00 -9.57 10.62
C THR A 285 -5.63 -9.99 10.11
N ILE A 286 -4.97 -9.07 9.38
CA ILE A 286 -3.64 -9.27 8.79
C ILE A 286 -2.64 -8.43 9.57
N THR A 287 -1.59 -9.07 10.09
CA THR A 287 -0.51 -8.39 10.82
C THR A 287 0.80 -8.49 10.03
N VAL A 288 1.38 -7.35 9.69
CA VAL A 288 2.71 -7.25 9.11
C VAL A 288 3.68 -6.84 10.21
N SER A 289 4.70 -7.65 10.46
CA SER A 289 5.73 -7.39 11.47
C SER A 289 7.08 -7.18 10.78
N SER A 290 7.87 -6.22 11.24
CA SER A 290 9.19 -5.92 10.67
C SER A 290 10.28 -5.84 11.72
N ASP A 291 11.48 -6.30 11.33
CA ASP A 291 12.74 -6.14 12.07
C ASP A 291 13.58 -4.94 11.57
N GLY A 292 13.02 -4.15 10.64
CA GLY A 292 13.69 -3.04 9.98
C GLY A 292 14.57 -3.42 8.80
N GLN A 293 14.67 -4.71 8.47
CA GLN A 293 15.35 -5.22 7.28
C GLN A 293 14.40 -6.04 6.40
N ASN A 294 13.57 -6.85 7.03
CA ASN A 294 12.60 -7.73 6.41
C ASN A 294 11.25 -7.57 7.11
N TYR A 295 10.19 -8.04 6.46
CA TYR A 295 8.88 -8.14 7.08
C TYR A 295 8.31 -9.56 6.95
N THR A 296 7.42 -9.91 7.85
CA THR A 296 6.66 -11.16 7.86
C THR A 296 5.17 -10.86 8.01
N VAL A 297 4.33 -11.79 7.58
CA VAL A 297 2.87 -11.65 7.64
C VAL A 297 2.28 -12.77 8.48
N ALA A 298 1.37 -12.41 9.38
CA ALA A 298 0.52 -13.32 10.12
C ALA A 298 -0.95 -13.01 9.85
N THR A 299 -1.78 -14.05 9.76
CA THR A 299 -3.21 -13.94 9.45
C THR A 299 -4.03 -14.83 10.38
N GLU A 300 -5.30 -14.49 10.62
CA GLU A 300 -6.19 -15.28 11.47
C GLU A 300 -6.68 -16.55 10.76
N HIS A 301 -6.82 -16.50 9.44
CA HIS A 301 -7.28 -17.59 8.60
C HIS A 301 -6.28 -17.87 7.48
N PHE A 302 -6.45 -19.02 6.84
CA PHE A 302 -5.63 -19.41 5.68
C PHE A 302 -6.46 -19.32 4.40
N ALA A 303 -5.87 -18.77 3.35
CA ALA A 303 -6.39 -18.82 1.99
C ALA A 303 -5.22 -19.07 1.01
N THR A 304 -5.51 -19.70 -0.11
CA THR A 304 -4.54 -19.93 -1.18
C THR A 304 -4.39 -18.67 -2.06
N ASP A 305 -3.27 -18.52 -2.75
CA ASP A 305 -3.05 -17.40 -3.68
C ASP A 305 -4.16 -17.32 -4.75
N ALA A 306 -4.68 -18.47 -5.18
CA ALA A 306 -5.80 -18.54 -6.13
C ALA A 306 -7.13 -18.05 -5.55
N GLU A 307 -7.33 -18.10 -4.25
CA GLU A 307 -8.51 -17.53 -3.57
C GLU A 307 -8.31 -16.04 -3.29
N LEU A 308 -7.10 -15.64 -2.92
CA LEU A 308 -6.76 -14.24 -2.63
C LEU A 308 -6.80 -13.37 -3.87
N ASN A 309 -6.30 -13.89 -4.99
CA ASN A 309 -6.28 -13.19 -6.26
C ASN A 309 -6.68 -14.14 -7.40
N PRO A 310 -7.97 -14.54 -7.48
CA PRO A 310 -8.45 -15.52 -8.45
C PRO A 310 -8.26 -15.01 -9.87
N THR A 311 -7.82 -15.90 -10.76
CA THR A 311 -7.91 -15.66 -12.20
C THR A 311 -9.31 -16.04 -12.65
N ASP A 312 -10.11 -15.09 -13.12
CA ASP A 312 -11.41 -15.40 -13.72
C ASP A 312 -11.19 -16.27 -14.97
N PRO A 313 -11.75 -17.51 -15.04
CA PRO A 313 -11.64 -18.35 -16.21
C PRO A 313 -12.17 -17.69 -17.49
N ALA A 314 -13.14 -16.78 -17.37
CA ALA A 314 -13.67 -15.99 -18.48
C ALA A 314 -12.69 -14.91 -18.95
N VAL A 315 -11.88 -14.37 -18.06
CA VAL A 315 -10.83 -13.37 -18.39
C VAL A 315 -9.53 -14.07 -18.82
N SER A 316 -9.18 -15.20 -18.21
CA SER A 316 -8.00 -16.00 -18.56
C SER A 316 -8.00 -16.51 -20.03
N SER A 317 -9.16 -16.66 -20.65
CA SER A 317 -9.28 -17.04 -22.07
C SER A 317 -9.15 -15.85 -23.04
N THR A 318 -9.12 -14.60 -22.55
CA THR A 318 -8.99 -13.36 -23.34
C THR A 318 -7.86 -12.46 -22.90
N ALA A 319 -7.12 -12.81 -21.86
CA ALA A 319 -6.16 -11.94 -21.21
C ALA A 319 -4.72 -12.06 -21.72
N GLN A 320 -4.50 -11.70 -22.93
CA GLN A 320 -3.56 -10.62 -23.23
C GLN A 320 -4.44 -9.44 -23.60
N GLN A 321 -4.62 -8.49 -22.69
CA GLN A 321 -5.33 -7.26 -23.02
C GLN A 321 -4.48 -6.51 -24.05
N ALA A 322 -4.65 -6.89 -25.32
CA ALA A 322 -3.96 -6.28 -26.44
C ALA A 322 -4.37 -4.81 -26.50
N TYR A 323 -3.40 -3.93 -26.43
CA TYR A 323 -3.63 -2.53 -26.68
C TYR A 323 -3.44 -2.24 -28.16
N ILE A 324 -4.27 -1.36 -28.70
CA ILE A 324 -4.23 -0.96 -30.10
C ILE A 324 -3.61 0.42 -30.22
N GLY A 325 -2.35 0.47 -30.60
CA GLY A 325 -1.63 1.73 -30.84
C GLY A 325 -1.99 2.34 -32.21
N ASN A 326 -2.07 3.67 -32.23
CA ASN A 326 -2.18 4.43 -33.47
C ASN A 326 -0.81 4.92 -33.90
N VAL A 327 -0.28 4.37 -34.99
CA VAL A 327 1.07 4.69 -35.48
C VAL A 327 1.29 6.17 -35.80
N ASN A 328 0.20 6.92 -36.09
CA ASN A 328 0.28 8.32 -36.45
C ASN A 328 0.23 9.25 -35.22
N SER A 329 -0.71 9.00 -34.30
CA SER A 329 -0.91 9.87 -33.11
C SER A 329 -0.05 9.45 -31.92
N LYS A 330 0.60 8.27 -31.99
CA LYS A 330 1.32 7.68 -30.86
C LYS A 330 0.47 7.55 -29.60
N LYS A 331 -0.83 7.31 -29.77
CA LYS A 331 -1.74 6.95 -28.69
C LYS A 331 -2.10 5.48 -28.78
N PHE A 332 -2.24 4.83 -27.61
CA PHE A 332 -2.76 3.46 -27.56
C PHE A 332 -4.12 3.43 -26.84
N HIS A 333 -4.93 2.45 -27.19
CA HIS A 333 -6.34 2.32 -26.86
C HIS A 333 -6.65 0.91 -26.38
N LEU A 334 -7.70 0.78 -25.56
CA LEU A 334 -8.34 -0.52 -25.34
C LEU A 334 -9.07 -0.97 -26.61
N PRO A 335 -9.17 -2.28 -26.89
CA PRO A 335 -9.92 -2.80 -28.04
C PRO A 335 -11.39 -2.34 -28.08
N SER A 336 -11.98 -2.06 -26.91
CA SER A 336 -13.36 -1.55 -26.77
C SER A 336 -13.48 -0.04 -26.99
N CYS A 337 -12.41 0.67 -27.30
CA CYS A 337 -12.44 2.12 -27.46
C CYS A 337 -13.24 2.55 -28.71
N ALA A 338 -14.20 3.46 -28.51
CA ALA A 338 -14.98 4.03 -29.62
C ALA A 338 -14.14 4.84 -30.63
N ASN A 339 -12.91 5.21 -30.26
CA ASN A 339 -12.02 6.06 -31.07
C ASN A 339 -10.80 5.27 -31.60
N LEU A 340 -10.99 4.00 -31.95
CA LEU A 340 -9.92 3.20 -32.54
C LEU A 340 -9.42 3.81 -33.87
N PRO A 341 -8.10 3.73 -34.15
CA PRO A 341 -7.58 4.10 -35.46
C PRO A 341 -8.06 3.13 -36.53
N ALA A 342 -8.05 3.59 -37.80
CA ALA A 342 -8.31 2.67 -38.90
C ALA A 342 -7.26 1.52 -38.92
N GLU A 343 -7.67 0.31 -39.30
CA GLU A 343 -6.85 -0.93 -39.21
C GLU A 343 -5.43 -0.76 -39.76
N LYS A 344 -5.29 -0.07 -40.91
CA LYS A 344 -3.99 0.20 -41.54
C LYS A 344 -3.03 1.05 -40.69
N ASN A 345 -3.53 1.70 -39.67
CA ASN A 345 -2.78 2.56 -38.74
C ASN A 345 -2.67 1.95 -37.34
N GLN A 346 -3.06 0.69 -37.16
CA GLN A 346 -2.99 -0.03 -35.91
C GLN A 346 -1.65 -0.75 -35.75
N ILE A 347 -1.16 -0.75 -34.52
CA ILE A 347 -0.12 -1.64 -34.02
C ILE A 347 -0.63 -2.28 -32.74
N LEU A 348 -0.35 -3.56 -32.53
CA LEU A 348 -0.78 -4.27 -31.34
C LEU A 348 0.35 -4.28 -30.31
N PHE A 349 0.00 -4.07 -29.07
CA PHE A 349 0.86 -4.24 -27.90
C PHE A 349 0.23 -5.27 -26.96
N SER A 350 1.07 -6.15 -26.43
CA SER A 350 0.63 -7.20 -25.50
C SER A 350 0.43 -6.67 -24.06
N SER A 351 0.96 -5.48 -23.75
CA SER A 351 0.83 -4.85 -22.44
C SER A 351 0.84 -3.33 -22.54
N TYR A 352 0.40 -2.67 -21.45
CA TYR A 352 0.49 -1.23 -21.27
C TYR A 352 1.96 -0.75 -21.35
N ASP A 353 2.85 -1.47 -20.66
CA ASP A 353 4.25 -1.12 -20.57
C ASP A 353 4.98 -1.26 -21.90
N GLU A 354 4.63 -2.27 -22.69
CA GLU A 354 5.13 -2.41 -24.07
C GLU A 354 4.76 -1.19 -24.92
N ALA A 355 3.52 -0.72 -24.81
CA ALA A 355 3.07 0.46 -25.54
C ALA A 355 3.81 1.72 -25.09
N VAL A 356 4.01 1.92 -23.77
CA VAL A 356 4.75 3.05 -23.22
C VAL A 356 6.23 2.98 -23.62
N ALA A 357 6.87 1.82 -23.50
CA ALA A 357 8.26 1.61 -23.90
C ALA A 357 8.47 1.85 -25.41
N ALA A 358 7.44 1.59 -26.23
CA ALA A 358 7.43 1.92 -27.65
C ALA A 358 7.16 3.41 -27.96
N GLY A 359 7.02 4.25 -26.93
CA GLY A 359 6.82 5.70 -27.03
C GLY A 359 5.38 6.12 -27.33
N TYR A 360 4.40 5.30 -26.94
CA TYR A 360 2.99 5.62 -27.06
C TYR A 360 2.45 6.13 -25.72
N SER A 361 1.43 7.00 -25.77
CA SER A 361 0.72 7.49 -24.60
C SER A 361 -0.72 6.96 -24.55
N PRO A 362 -1.31 6.76 -23.36
CA PRO A 362 -2.66 6.23 -23.25
C PRO A 362 -3.71 7.20 -23.84
N CYS A 363 -4.77 6.62 -24.39
CA CYS A 363 -5.92 7.38 -24.84
C CYS A 363 -6.80 7.76 -23.66
N SER A 364 -6.93 9.04 -23.36
CA SER A 364 -7.73 9.57 -22.24
C SER A 364 -9.24 9.27 -22.32
N SER A 365 -9.73 8.75 -23.46
CA SER A 365 -11.15 8.41 -23.63
C SER A 365 -11.47 6.97 -23.19
N CYS A 366 -10.49 6.06 -23.12
CA CYS A 366 -10.71 4.66 -22.81
C CYS A 366 -9.71 4.09 -21.78
N ILE A 367 -8.61 4.76 -21.57
CA ILE A 367 -7.61 4.41 -20.55
C ILE A 367 -7.58 5.62 -19.60
N LYS A 368 -8.19 5.45 -18.43
CA LYS A 368 -8.33 6.50 -17.40
C LYS A 368 -7.40 6.21 -16.25
#